data_cc3fae9db469ee6a498fa1e7d1499252
#
_entry.id   cc3fae9db469ee6a498fa1e7d1499252
#
_cell.length_a   1.000
_cell.length_b   1.000
_cell.length_c   1.000
_cell.angle_alpha   90.00
_cell.angle_beta   90.00
_cell.angle_gamma   90.00
#
_symmetry.space_group_name_H-M   'P 1'
#
loop_
_entity.id
_entity.type
_entity.pdbx_description
1 polymer ?
#
loop_
_entity_poly.entity_id
_entity_poly.type
_entity_poly.pdbx_seq_one_letter_code
_entity_poly.pdbx_strand_id
1 'polypeptide(L)'
;MGNFNSDYTGAQIDSAISRANSTDVTAGTVAASKAVVVDSSKDITGFRHITATGTVTAANVSLTGNVDLGDASGDTVTITGSIDSNLIPAADDTYDIGSATYAWQD
;
A
#
# COMPACT_ATOMS: atom_id res chain seq x y z
N MET A 1 4.81 11.34 45.91
CA MET A 1 4.77 10.67 44.61
C MET A 1 4.19 9.28 44.77
N GLY A 2 3.15 8.94 44.07
CA GLY A 2 2.52 7.63 44.14
C GLY A 2 3.46 6.53 43.64
N ASN A 3 3.36 5.35 44.24
CA ASN A 3 4.05 4.16 43.73
C ASN A 3 3.30 3.64 42.51
N PHE A 4 3.98 3.56 41.42
CA PHE A 4 3.50 2.89 40.22
C PHE A 4 4.06 1.46 40.20
N ASN A 5 3.16 0.47 40.37
CA ASN A 5 3.52 -0.95 40.29
C ASN A 5 3.12 -1.49 38.91
N SER A 6 4.10 -1.90 38.13
CA SER A 6 3.90 -2.47 36.82
C SER A 6 4.66 -3.78 36.72
N ASP A 7 4.10 -4.76 36.06
CA ASP A 7 4.77 -6.02 35.74
C ASP A 7 5.88 -5.83 34.66
N TYR A 8 5.98 -4.63 34.12
CA TYR A 8 6.97 -4.29 33.11
C TYR A 8 8.13 -3.51 33.73
N THR A 9 9.34 -3.72 33.22
CA THR A 9 10.51 -2.93 33.60
C THR A 9 10.43 -1.50 33.08
N GLY A 10 11.16 -0.57 33.69
CA GLY A 10 11.25 0.81 33.18
C GLY A 10 11.70 0.86 31.73
N ALA A 11 12.68 0.03 31.33
CA ALA A 11 13.14 -0.05 29.94
C ALA A 11 12.07 -0.54 28.97
N GLN A 12 11.21 -1.45 29.39
CA GLN A 12 10.10 -1.91 28.56
C GLN A 12 9.01 -0.83 28.39
N ILE A 13 8.74 -0.06 29.45
CA ILE A 13 7.80 1.06 29.42
C ILE A 13 8.34 2.19 28.54
N ASP A 14 9.61 2.55 28.69
CA ASP A 14 10.26 3.57 27.87
C ASP A 14 10.27 3.19 26.40
N SER A 15 10.50 1.92 26.10
CA SER A 15 10.46 1.38 24.74
C SER A 15 9.08 1.48 24.11
N ALA A 16 8.03 1.17 24.87
CA ALA A 16 6.64 1.27 24.41
C ALA A 16 6.22 2.73 24.18
N ILE A 17 6.59 3.64 25.08
CA ILE A 17 6.34 5.09 24.95
C ILE A 17 7.07 5.66 23.73
N SER A 18 8.33 5.30 23.56
CA SER A 18 9.14 5.77 22.42
C SER A 18 8.57 5.35 21.07
N ARG A 19 7.99 4.14 20.98
CA ARG A 19 7.34 3.68 19.74
C ARG A 19 6.06 4.44 19.42
N ALA A 20 5.33 4.88 20.45
CA ALA A 20 4.04 5.55 20.32
C ALA A 20 4.13 7.07 20.40
N ASN A 21 5.25 7.62 20.88
CA ASN A 21 5.42 9.05 21.14
C ASN A 21 5.46 9.85 19.83
N SER A 22 4.61 10.85 19.77
CA SER A 22 4.50 11.75 18.60
C SER A 22 5.75 12.59 18.35
N THR A 23 6.65 12.75 19.32
CA THR A 23 7.93 13.44 19.12
C THR A 23 8.92 12.61 18.30
N ASP A 24 8.79 11.28 18.38
CA ASP A 24 9.65 10.35 17.65
C ASP A 24 8.99 9.82 16.36
N VAL A 25 7.74 10.18 16.14
CA VAL A 25 6.96 9.79 14.95
C VAL A 25 6.58 11.04 14.18
N THR A 26 7.07 11.15 12.97
CA THR A 26 6.65 12.25 12.06
C THR A 26 5.29 11.92 11.49
N ALA A 27 4.34 12.83 11.63
CA ALA A 27 2.99 12.68 11.07
C ALA A 27 3.08 12.44 9.56
N GLY A 28 2.36 11.43 9.08
CA GLY A 28 2.35 11.03 7.67
C GLY A 28 3.51 10.12 7.23
N THR A 29 4.40 9.74 8.16
CA THR A 29 5.54 8.87 7.84
C THR A 29 5.54 7.62 8.70
N VAL A 30 5.71 6.46 8.10
CA VAL A 30 5.95 5.21 8.82
C VAL A 30 7.46 5.10 9.05
N ALA A 31 7.88 5.09 10.30
CA ALA A 31 9.28 4.95 10.68
C ALA A 31 9.58 3.53 11.17
N ALA A 32 10.81 3.08 10.98
CA ALA A 32 11.28 1.79 11.50
C ALA A 32 11.11 1.71 13.03
N SER A 33 10.71 0.57 13.53
CA SER A 33 10.51 0.29 14.96
C SER A 33 9.42 1.14 15.65
N LYS A 34 8.54 1.78 14.89
CA LYS A 34 7.40 2.53 15.41
C LYS A 34 6.10 1.73 15.28
N ALA A 35 5.16 2.04 16.15
CA ALA A 35 3.87 1.34 16.18
C ALA A 35 2.92 1.87 15.12
N VAL A 36 2.23 0.96 14.43
CA VAL A 36 1.02 1.24 13.67
C VAL A 36 -0.12 0.54 14.39
N VAL A 37 -1.09 1.29 14.88
CA VAL A 37 -2.20 0.75 15.67
C VAL A 37 -3.41 0.57 14.79
N VAL A 38 -3.95 -0.64 14.79
CA VAL A 38 -5.16 -1.02 14.06
C VAL A 38 -6.35 -1.14 15.02
N ASP A 39 -7.57 -1.15 14.48
CA ASP A 39 -8.77 -1.37 15.28
C ASP A 39 -8.99 -2.86 15.64
N SER A 40 -10.11 -3.16 16.29
CA SER A 40 -10.45 -4.54 16.72
C SER A 40 -10.67 -5.51 15.55
N SER A 41 -10.99 -5.00 14.37
CA SER A 41 -11.15 -5.77 13.12
C SER A 41 -9.83 -5.91 12.35
N LYS A 42 -8.77 -5.25 12.84
CA LYS A 42 -7.46 -5.13 12.21
C LYS A 42 -7.48 -4.20 10.97
N ASP A 43 -8.39 -3.24 10.98
CA ASP A 43 -8.53 -2.28 9.90
C ASP A 43 -7.75 -0.99 10.18
N ILE A 44 -7.26 -0.38 9.13
CA ILE A 44 -6.65 0.95 9.12
C ILE A 44 -7.38 1.79 8.08
N THR A 45 -7.98 2.90 8.52
CA THR A 45 -8.73 3.82 7.65
C THR A 45 -8.13 5.22 7.67
N GLY A 46 -8.51 6.05 6.73
CA GLY A 46 -8.14 7.46 6.73
C GLY A 46 -6.77 7.76 6.13
N PHE A 47 -6.12 6.81 5.48
CA PHE A 47 -4.91 7.11 4.71
C PHE A 47 -5.25 8.00 3.52
N ARG A 48 -4.55 9.11 3.41
CA ARG A 48 -4.61 9.95 2.22
C ARG A 48 -3.67 9.46 1.12
N HIS A 49 -2.47 9.06 1.50
CA HIS A 49 -1.46 8.52 0.61
C HIS A 49 -0.76 7.33 1.28
N ILE A 50 -0.52 6.29 0.51
CA ILE A 50 0.30 5.14 0.90
C ILE A 50 1.40 4.98 -0.14
N THR A 51 2.65 5.01 0.28
CA THR A 51 3.79 4.70 -0.56
C THR A 51 4.44 3.42 -0.06
N ALA A 52 4.43 2.39 -0.88
CA ALA A 52 5.15 1.14 -0.62
C ALA A 52 6.40 1.10 -1.50
N THR A 53 7.56 0.86 -0.90
CA THR A 53 8.83 0.71 -1.64
C THR A 53 9.13 -0.73 -2.04
N GLY A 54 8.29 -1.65 -1.62
CA GLY A 54 8.37 -3.08 -1.93
C GLY A 54 7.03 -3.61 -2.45
N THR A 55 6.81 -4.89 -2.27
CA THR A 55 5.63 -5.60 -2.75
C THR A 55 4.43 -5.36 -1.84
N VAL A 56 3.28 -5.12 -2.43
CA VAL A 56 1.97 -5.16 -1.76
C VAL A 56 1.29 -6.48 -2.13
N THR A 57 1.02 -7.33 -1.14
CA THR A 57 0.30 -8.59 -1.33
C THR A 57 -1.07 -8.50 -0.68
N ALA A 58 -2.12 -8.68 -1.44
CA ALA A 58 -3.49 -8.65 -0.96
C ALA A 58 -4.32 -9.73 -1.66
N ALA A 59 -5.29 -10.32 -0.96
CA ALA A 59 -6.22 -11.26 -1.54
C ALA A 59 -7.14 -10.58 -2.56
N ASN A 60 -7.59 -9.36 -2.26
CA ASN A 60 -8.42 -8.54 -3.12
C ASN A 60 -7.94 -7.09 -3.09
N VAL A 61 -8.01 -6.42 -4.22
CA VAL A 61 -7.74 -4.98 -4.34
C VAL A 61 -8.91 -4.34 -5.08
N SER A 62 -9.54 -3.33 -4.47
CA SER A 62 -10.60 -2.54 -5.08
C SER A 62 -10.14 -1.10 -5.25
N LEU A 63 -10.07 -0.64 -6.47
CA LEU A 63 -9.59 0.70 -6.83
C LEU A 63 -10.72 1.44 -7.56
N THR A 64 -11.08 2.62 -7.07
CA THR A 64 -12.23 3.39 -7.59
C THR A 64 -11.82 4.55 -8.52
N GLY A 65 -10.52 4.80 -8.62
CA GLY A 65 -9.97 5.85 -9.48
C GLY A 65 -9.14 5.29 -10.63
N ASN A 66 -8.25 6.10 -11.15
CA ASN A 66 -7.31 5.70 -12.18
C ASN A 66 -6.25 4.77 -11.62
N VAL A 67 -5.76 3.84 -12.44
CA VAL A 67 -4.69 2.92 -12.11
C VAL A 67 -3.59 3.04 -13.15
N ASP A 68 -2.39 3.41 -12.71
CA ASP A 68 -1.19 3.39 -13.53
C ASP A 68 -0.39 2.13 -13.18
N LEU A 69 -0.05 1.34 -14.18
CA LEU A 69 0.67 0.08 -14.03
C LEU A 69 1.97 0.12 -14.84
N GLY A 70 3.09 0.17 -14.14
CA GLY A 70 4.42 0.28 -14.73
C GLY A 70 4.80 1.72 -15.09
N ASP A 71 6.06 2.04 -14.98
CA ASP A 71 6.63 3.34 -15.33
C ASP A 71 7.77 3.24 -16.34
N ALA A 72 8.09 2.03 -16.78
CA ALA A 72 9.14 1.76 -17.75
C ALA A 72 8.73 0.69 -18.77
N SER A 73 9.34 0.70 -19.93
CA SER A 73 9.05 -0.24 -21.03
C SER A 73 9.41 -1.71 -20.69
N GLY A 74 10.19 -1.94 -19.65
CA GLY A 74 10.52 -3.28 -19.15
C GLY A 74 9.53 -3.83 -18.13
N ASP A 75 8.59 -3.02 -17.68
CA ASP A 75 7.59 -3.45 -16.72
C ASP A 75 6.53 -4.35 -17.39
N THR A 76 5.99 -5.26 -16.62
CA THR A 76 5.01 -6.22 -17.12
C THR A 76 3.77 -6.25 -16.26
N VAL A 77 2.61 -6.42 -16.88
CA VAL A 77 1.35 -6.71 -16.20
C VAL A 77 0.98 -8.15 -16.53
N THR A 78 0.95 -9.01 -15.49
CA THR A 78 0.55 -10.40 -15.64
C THR A 78 -0.87 -10.59 -15.15
N ILE A 79 -1.76 -11.04 -16.03
CA ILE A 79 -3.16 -11.34 -15.70
C ILE A 79 -3.35 -12.84 -15.89
N THR A 80 -3.48 -13.58 -14.78
CA THR A 80 -3.76 -15.02 -14.80
C THR A 80 -5.26 -15.30 -14.88
N GLY A 81 -6.07 -14.38 -14.40
CA GLY A 81 -7.54 -14.45 -14.49
C GLY A 81 -8.08 -13.90 -15.81
N SER A 82 -9.39 -13.84 -15.91
CA SER A 82 -10.09 -13.29 -17.06
C SER A 82 -10.43 -11.81 -16.84
N ILE A 83 -10.51 -11.07 -17.94
CA ILE A 83 -11.04 -9.71 -17.93
C ILE A 83 -12.54 -9.79 -18.16
N ASP A 84 -13.33 -9.37 -17.17
CA ASP A 84 -14.80 -9.46 -17.17
C ASP A 84 -15.44 -8.14 -17.64
N SER A 85 -14.82 -7.49 -18.61
CA SER A 85 -15.35 -6.28 -19.23
C SER A 85 -14.70 -6.04 -20.59
N ASN A 86 -15.31 -5.16 -21.39
CA ASN A 86 -14.70 -4.70 -22.62
C ASN A 86 -13.48 -3.80 -22.33
N LEU A 87 -12.43 -3.97 -23.09
CA LEU A 87 -11.32 -3.03 -23.13
C LEU A 87 -11.66 -1.90 -24.12
N ILE A 88 -12.05 -0.76 -23.60
CA ILE A 88 -12.48 0.40 -24.38
C ILE A 88 -11.35 1.44 -24.35
N PRO A 89 -10.79 1.84 -25.50
CA PRO A 89 -9.77 2.87 -25.53
C PRO A 89 -10.36 4.24 -25.14
N ALA A 90 -9.52 5.10 -24.54
CA ALA A 90 -9.94 6.43 -24.11
C ALA A 90 -10.27 7.39 -25.29
N ALA A 91 -9.76 7.11 -26.47
CA ALA A 91 -10.03 7.90 -27.68
C ALA A 91 -10.12 6.98 -28.91
N ASP A 92 -10.99 7.33 -29.82
CA ASP A 92 -11.20 6.62 -31.08
C ASP A 92 -9.96 6.73 -31.96
N ASP A 93 -9.58 5.63 -32.61
CA ASP A 93 -8.49 5.52 -33.59
C ASP A 93 -7.12 6.09 -33.10
N THR A 94 -6.90 6.04 -31.78
CA THR A 94 -5.68 6.62 -31.16
C THR A 94 -4.82 5.56 -30.48
N TYR A 95 -5.42 4.51 -29.94
CA TYR A 95 -4.73 3.49 -29.15
C TYR A 95 -4.86 2.10 -29.78
N ASP A 96 -3.73 1.45 -29.96
CA ASP A 96 -3.66 0.09 -30.50
C ASP A 96 -3.56 -0.95 -29.38
N ILE A 97 -4.04 -2.16 -29.67
CA ILE A 97 -3.73 -3.35 -28.88
C ILE A 97 -2.55 -4.05 -29.55
N GLY A 98 -1.37 -3.88 -28.96
CA GLY A 98 -0.11 -4.35 -29.54
C GLY A 98 0.67 -3.26 -30.25
N SER A 99 1.66 -3.66 -31.00
CA SER A 99 2.53 -2.77 -31.77
C SER A 99 3.04 -3.49 -33.04
N ALA A 100 3.79 -2.78 -33.89
CA ALA A 100 4.42 -3.39 -35.06
C ALA A 100 5.38 -4.55 -34.73
N THR A 101 5.93 -4.55 -33.51
CA THR A 101 6.89 -5.57 -33.05
C THR A 101 6.24 -6.62 -32.16
N TYR A 102 5.21 -6.24 -31.39
CA TYR A 102 4.51 -7.13 -30.46
C TYR A 102 3.02 -7.09 -30.75
N ALA A 103 2.52 -8.16 -31.32
CA ALA A 103 1.10 -8.31 -31.65
C ALA A 103 0.41 -9.31 -30.72
N TRP A 104 -0.87 -9.14 -30.53
CA TRP A 104 -1.72 -10.13 -29.88
C TRP A 104 -1.94 -11.31 -30.84
N GLN A 105 -1.94 -12.49 -30.27
CA GLN A 105 -2.30 -13.70 -31.01
C GLN A 105 -3.81 -13.82 -31.04
N ASP A 106 -4.39 -14.04 -32.20
CA ASP A 106 -5.81 -14.33 -32.38
C ASP A 106 -6.18 -15.78 -32.02
#